data_1696f8b2dc699fffdf3787315fa89301
#
_entry.id   1696f8b2dc699fffdf3787315fa89301
#
_cell.length_a   1.000
_cell.length_b   1.000
_cell.length_c   1.000
_cell.angle_alpha   90.00
_cell.angle_beta   90.00
_cell.angle_gamma   90.00
#
_symmetry.space_group_name_H-M   'P 1'
#
loop_
_entity.id
_entity.type
_entity.pdbx_description
1 polymer ?
#
loop_
_entity_poly.entity_id
_entity_poly.type
_entity_poly.pdbx_seq_one_letter_code
_entity_poly.pdbx_strand_id
1 'polypeptide(L)'
;MVKLALTLGDPSGIGPEVVDKALRESFDAEFTVLGSRSGGAKEALAAIDQAIDLAVAKKVDGIVTAPVSKERIAKLGVPFVGHTEYLAARTGTKLPVMFFSAGPLRVALVTTHVSLRKLPPMITPDRILGVLRETSKGLRDFFGVLEPRLAVCGLNPHAGEGGEFGREEIEIIAPAIELARKEGIKADGPYAGDTVWKRPCDAIVAMYHDQGLGPIKAMHPDAVNVTLGLPFVRTSPDHGTAFDIAGQGVADAGPMIAAIRLAIEMCRAKRTLL
;
A
#
# COMPACT_ATOMS: atom_id res chain seq x y z
N MET A 1 -14.37 -19.99 3.06
CA MET A 1 -13.41 -19.36 3.97
C MET A 1 -12.38 -18.63 3.12
N VAL A 2 -11.82 -17.52 3.58
CA VAL A 2 -10.72 -16.78 2.91
C VAL A 2 -9.43 -17.54 3.15
N LYS A 3 -8.56 -17.62 2.12
CA LYS A 3 -7.24 -18.27 2.20
C LYS A 3 -6.15 -17.21 2.03
N LEU A 4 -5.25 -17.07 2.98
CA LEU A 4 -4.16 -16.10 2.95
C LEU A 4 -2.79 -16.77 3.06
N ALA A 5 -1.82 -16.31 2.27
CA ALA A 5 -0.42 -16.60 2.50
C ALA A 5 0.18 -15.51 3.40
N LEU A 6 0.81 -15.90 4.51
CA LEU A 6 1.51 -15.02 5.42
C LEU A 6 3.01 -15.29 5.32
N THR A 7 3.81 -14.29 4.94
CA THR A 7 5.26 -14.44 4.99
C THR A 7 5.82 -13.99 6.34
N LEU A 8 6.75 -14.75 6.89
CA LEU A 8 7.41 -14.43 8.18
C LEU A 8 8.39 -13.25 8.08
N GLY A 9 8.77 -12.84 6.85
CA GLY A 9 9.73 -11.76 6.64
C GLY A 9 11.18 -12.17 6.94
N ASP A 10 12.02 -11.19 7.33
CA ASP A 10 13.42 -11.45 7.69
C ASP A 10 13.48 -12.19 9.04
N PRO A 11 14.06 -13.42 9.11
CA PRO A 11 14.14 -14.21 10.34
C PRO A 11 14.88 -13.52 11.49
N SER A 12 15.78 -12.57 11.16
CA SER A 12 16.54 -11.81 12.16
C SER A 12 15.79 -10.60 12.71
N GLY A 13 14.62 -10.26 12.12
CA GLY A 13 13.78 -9.16 12.56
C GLY A 13 12.57 -9.61 13.38
N ILE A 14 11.67 -8.68 13.65
CA ILE A 14 10.44 -8.94 14.42
C ILE A 14 9.36 -9.70 13.63
N GLY A 15 9.54 -9.91 12.33
CA GLY A 15 8.54 -10.55 11.46
C GLY A 15 7.98 -11.86 12.00
N PRO A 16 8.82 -12.87 12.33
CA PRO A 16 8.34 -14.13 12.90
C PRO A 16 7.57 -13.94 14.21
N GLU A 17 8.05 -13.06 15.10
CA GLU A 17 7.43 -12.80 16.40
C GLU A 17 6.04 -12.18 16.24
N VAL A 18 5.89 -11.15 15.40
CA VAL A 18 4.59 -10.46 15.22
C VAL A 18 3.59 -11.34 14.50
N VAL A 19 4.02 -12.21 13.58
CA VAL A 19 3.15 -13.20 12.93
C VAL A 19 2.67 -14.26 13.93
N ASP A 20 3.59 -14.82 14.73
CA ASP A 20 3.23 -15.84 15.73
C ASP A 20 2.28 -15.27 16.80
N LYS A 21 2.49 -14.02 17.22
CA LYS A 21 1.58 -13.33 18.15
C LYS A 21 0.22 -13.08 17.51
N ALA A 22 0.21 -12.59 16.27
CA ALA A 22 -1.04 -12.31 15.55
C ALA A 22 -1.89 -13.57 15.34
N LEU A 23 -1.27 -14.72 15.05
CA LEU A 23 -1.98 -15.98 14.83
C LEU A 23 -2.56 -16.60 16.13
N ARG A 24 -2.33 -15.99 17.30
CA ARG A 24 -3.09 -16.35 18.52
C ARG A 24 -4.48 -15.77 18.55
N GLU A 25 -4.75 -14.75 17.74
CA GLU A 25 -6.08 -14.21 17.55
C GLU A 25 -6.93 -15.16 16.67
N SER A 26 -8.25 -15.08 16.85
CA SER A 26 -9.20 -15.83 16.04
C SER A 26 -9.52 -15.04 14.76
N PHE A 27 -9.37 -15.69 13.61
CA PHE A 27 -9.74 -15.15 12.31
C PHE A 27 -10.61 -16.15 11.54
N ASP A 28 -11.60 -15.66 10.80
CA ASP A 28 -12.36 -16.49 9.87
C ASP A 28 -11.62 -16.60 8.52
N ALA A 29 -10.46 -17.25 8.55
CA ALA A 29 -9.58 -17.47 7.41
C ALA A 29 -8.68 -18.69 7.63
N GLU A 30 -8.20 -19.28 6.52
CA GLU A 30 -7.15 -20.30 6.49
C GLU A 30 -5.81 -19.62 6.18
N PHE A 31 -4.75 -20.04 6.85
CA PHE A 31 -3.42 -19.46 6.67
C PHE A 31 -2.40 -20.48 6.15
N THR A 32 -1.66 -20.09 5.11
CA THR A 32 -0.42 -20.73 4.70
C THR A 32 0.73 -19.86 5.15
N VAL A 33 1.41 -20.24 6.25
CA VAL A 33 2.56 -19.50 6.78
C VAL A 33 3.82 -19.93 6.04
N LEU A 34 4.53 -18.95 5.48
CA LEU A 34 5.68 -19.13 4.61
C LEU A 34 6.93 -18.44 5.18
N GLY A 35 8.06 -19.09 5.04
CA GLY A 35 9.35 -18.59 5.53
C GLY A 35 9.90 -19.43 6.66
N SER A 36 11.01 -18.99 7.22
CA SER A 36 11.72 -19.69 8.29
C SER A 36 11.88 -18.78 9.51
N ARG A 37 11.93 -19.36 10.69
CA ARG A 37 12.31 -18.65 11.94
C ARG A 37 13.80 -18.61 12.14
N SER A 38 14.55 -19.33 11.31
CA SER A 38 16.00 -19.32 11.25
C SER A 38 16.44 -19.16 9.79
N GLY A 39 17.68 -18.69 9.56
CA GLY A 39 18.18 -18.44 8.22
C GLY A 39 18.37 -16.95 7.92
N GLY A 40 18.17 -16.52 6.70
CA GLY A 40 18.47 -15.15 6.27
C GLY A 40 17.61 -14.63 5.14
N ALA A 41 18.17 -13.68 4.39
CA ALA A 41 17.47 -12.98 3.32
C ALA A 41 17.03 -13.93 2.18
N LYS A 42 17.74 -15.03 1.94
CA LYS A 42 17.40 -16.02 0.92
C LYS A 42 16.08 -16.71 1.22
N GLU A 43 15.90 -17.14 2.48
CA GLU A 43 14.67 -17.78 2.95
C GLU A 43 13.51 -16.79 2.97
N ALA A 44 13.76 -15.53 3.35
CA ALA A 44 12.76 -14.47 3.31
C ALA A 44 12.29 -14.18 1.87
N LEU A 45 13.21 -14.11 0.92
CA LEU A 45 12.88 -13.91 -0.50
C LEU A 45 12.13 -15.11 -1.08
N ALA A 46 12.56 -16.33 -0.78
CA ALA A 46 11.89 -17.56 -1.23
C ALA A 46 10.43 -17.63 -0.71
N ALA A 47 10.19 -17.17 0.52
CA ALA A 47 8.83 -17.09 1.08
C ALA A 47 7.95 -16.10 0.31
N ILE A 48 8.50 -14.95 -0.10
CA ILE A 48 7.77 -13.97 -0.92
C ILE A 48 7.46 -14.59 -2.30
N ASP A 49 8.43 -15.24 -2.94
CA ASP A 49 8.23 -15.90 -4.22
C ASP A 49 7.13 -16.96 -4.15
N GLN A 50 7.19 -17.82 -3.15
CA GLN A 50 6.18 -18.83 -2.93
C GLN A 50 4.77 -18.25 -2.68
N ALA A 51 4.69 -17.14 -1.91
CA ALA A 51 3.42 -16.45 -1.70
C ALA A 51 2.84 -15.91 -3.01
N ILE A 52 3.68 -15.30 -3.86
CA ILE A 52 3.29 -14.82 -5.18
C ILE A 52 2.77 -15.96 -6.04
N ASP A 53 3.51 -17.06 -6.11
CA ASP A 53 3.14 -18.23 -6.94
C ASP A 53 1.79 -18.83 -6.50
N LEU A 54 1.56 -18.92 -5.17
CA LEU A 54 0.26 -19.36 -4.63
C LEU A 54 -0.88 -18.41 -5.00
N ALA A 55 -0.66 -17.10 -4.93
CA ALA A 55 -1.67 -16.10 -5.23
C ALA A 55 -1.97 -16.01 -6.74
N VAL A 56 -0.95 -16.07 -7.60
CA VAL A 56 -1.11 -16.12 -9.06
C VAL A 56 -1.84 -17.39 -9.49
N ALA A 57 -1.52 -18.53 -8.87
CA ALA A 57 -2.19 -19.81 -9.10
C ALA A 57 -3.59 -19.89 -8.45
N LYS A 58 -4.08 -18.80 -7.82
CA LYS A 58 -5.37 -18.73 -7.11
C LYS A 58 -5.55 -19.80 -6.02
N LYS A 59 -4.46 -20.29 -5.44
CA LYS A 59 -4.47 -21.22 -4.30
C LYS A 59 -4.71 -20.48 -2.98
N VAL A 60 -4.41 -19.20 -2.95
CA VAL A 60 -4.76 -18.24 -1.89
C VAL A 60 -5.44 -17.02 -2.49
N ASP A 61 -6.27 -16.33 -1.72
CA ASP A 61 -7.00 -15.12 -2.14
C ASP A 61 -6.17 -13.85 -2.03
N GLY A 62 -5.18 -13.87 -1.14
CA GLY A 62 -4.32 -12.72 -0.88
C GLY A 62 -3.06 -13.08 -0.10
N ILE A 63 -2.20 -12.09 0.05
CA ILE A 63 -0.90 -12.19 0.71
C ILE A 63 -0.83 -11.14 1.83
N VAL A 64 -0.32 -11.53 3.01
CA VAL A 64 0.09 -10.59 4.05
C VAL A 64 1.59 -10.75 4.26
N THR A 65 2.35 -9.66 4.10
CA THR A 65 3.81 -9.74 4.17
C THR A 65 4.36 -9.09 5.43
N ALA A 66 5.13 -9.83 6.22
CA ALA A 66 5.96 -9.27 7.28
C ALA A 66 7.20 -8.55 6.69
N PRO A 67 7.83 -7.64 7.44
CA PRO A 67 8.94 -6.83 6.93
C PRO A 67 10.20 -7.65 6.62
N VAL A 68 10.92 -7.19 5.57
CA VAL A 68 12.22 -7.76 5.18
C VAL A 68 13.28 -6.68 5.08
N SER A 69 14.55 -7.07 5.23
CA SER A 69 15.67 -6.18 4.98
C SER A 69 15.98 -6.08 3.50
N LYS A 70 15.69 -4.90 2.90
CA LYS A 70 16.01 -4.59 1.51
C LYS A 70 17.50 -4.73 1.23
N GLU A 71 18.34 -4.24 2.13
CA GLU A 71 19.79 -4.30 2.02
C GLU A 71 20.31 -5.75 1.97
N ARG A 72 19.79 -6.62 2.84
CA ARG A 72 20.19 -8.03 2.89
C ARG A 72 19.76 -8.78 1.63
N ILE A 73 18.55 -8.51 1.12
CA ILE A 73 18.08 -9.11 -0.14
C ILE A 73 18.91 -8.59 -1.32
N ALA A 74 19.21 -7.28 -1.38
CA ALA A 74 20.03 -6.72 -2.45
C ALA A 74 21.44 -7.35 -2.52
N LYS A 75 22.03 -7.76 -1.38
CA LYS A 75 23.31 -8.48 -1.32
C LYS A 75 23.24 -9.88 -1.96
N LEU A 76 22.07 -10.42 -2.23
CA LEU A 76 21.89 -11.66 -3.00
C LEU A 76 21.97 -11.43 -4.53
N GLY A 77 22.18 -10.19 -4.98
CA GLY A 77 22.20 -9.84 -6.40
C GLY A 77 20.81 -9.69 -7.02
N VAL A 78 19.75 -9.67 -6.21
CA VAL A 78 18.37 -9.51 -6.66
C VAL A 78 17.98 -8.02 -6.60
N PRO A 79 17.41 -7.44 -7.67
CA PRO A 79 16.94 -6.05 -7.65
C PRO A 79 15.67 -5.94 -6.79
N PHE A 80 15.85 -5.73 -5.50
CA PHE A 80 14.78 -5.61 -4.52
C PHE A 80 14.74 -4.21 -3.91
N VAL A 81 13.94 -3.34 -4.48
CA VAL A 81 13.70 -1.98 -3.97
C VAL A 81 12.72 -2.02 -2.78
N GLY A 82 11.75 -2.91 -2.85
CA GLY A 82 10.75 -3.16 -1.82
C GLY A 82 9.74 -4.21 -2.28
N HIS A 83 8.84 -4.59 -1.37
CA HIS A 83 7.77 -5.56 -1.71
C HIS A 83 6.92 -5.08 -2.89
N THR A 84 6.51 -3.81 -2.89
CA THR A 84 5.62 -3.24 -3.91
C THR A 84 6.19 -3.41 -5.31
N GLU A 85 7.44 -2.99 -5.51
CA GLU A 85 8.12 -3.06 -6.81
C GLU A 85 8.42 -4.51 -7.20
N TYR A 86 8.83 -5.33 -6.24
CA TYR A 86 9.14 -6.74 -6.48
C TYR A 86 7.90 -7.54 -6.88
N LEU A 87 6.79 -7.38 -6.14
CA LEU A 87 5.50 -7.99 -6.46
C LEU A 87 4.99 -7.54 -7.84
N ALA A 88 5.11 -6.26 -8.15
CA ALA A 88 4.72 -5.73 -9.46
C ALA A 88 5.52 -6.35 -10.60
N ALA A 89 6.84 -6.44 -10.46
CA ALA A 89 7.71 -7.08 -11.46
C ALA A 89 7.35 -8.55 -11.68
N ARG A 90 7.11 -9.32 -10.59
CA ARG A 90 6.76 -10.73 -10.64
C ARG A 90 5.37 -10.99 -11.23
N THR A 91 4.46 -10.03 -11.18
CA THR A 91 3.07 -10.16 -11.68
C THR A 91 2.82 -9.45 -13.00
N GLY A 92 3.82 -8.76 -13.55
CA GLY A 92 3.64 -7.93 -14.75
C GLY A 92 2.77 -6.69 -14.52
N THR A 93 2.58 -6.28 -13.27
CA THR A 93 1.81 -5.07 -12.91
C THR A 93 2.55 -3.82 -13.35
N LYS A 94 1.94 -3.03 -14.25
CA LYS A 94 2.57 -1.84 -14.84
C LYS A 94 2.67 -0.67 -13.86
N LEU A 95 1.63 -0.47 -13.05
CA LEU A 95 1.55 0.63 -12.09
C LEU A 95 1.03 0.12 -10.74
N PRO A 96 1.91 -0.34 -9.85
CA PRO A 96 1.51 -0.59 -8.47
C PRO A 96 1.29 0.74 -7.75
N VAL A 97 0.20 0.86 -7.00
CA VAL A 97 -0.09 2.04 -6.21
C VAL A 97 0.06 1.71 -4.73
N MET A 98 0.94 2.46 -4.06
CA MET A 98 1.06 2.40 -2.60
C MET A 98 -0.16 3.10 -2.00
N PHE A 99 -0.86 2.37 -1.18
CA PHE A 99 -2.13 2.78 -0.59
C PHE A 99 -2.13 2.45 0.90
N PHE A 100 -2.69 3.33 1.71
CA PHE A 100 -2.84 3.15 3.14
C PHE A 100 -4.30 3.18 3.53
N SER A 101 -4.69 2.30 4.43
CA SER A 101 -6.05 2.22 4.96
C SER A 101 -6.03 2.19 6.49
N ALA A 102 -6.81 3.07 7.10
CA ALA A 102 -6.98 3.17 8.54
C ALA A 102 -8.44 3.50 8.84
N GLY A 103 -9.26 2.47 8.99
CA GLY A 103 -10.72 2.65 9.10
C GLY A 103 -11.30 3.38 7.89
N PRO A 104 -11.98 4.53 8.09
CA PRO A 104 -12.56 5.30 6.99
C PRO A 104 -11.54 6.12 6.21
N LEU A 105 -10.35 6.37 6.78
CA LEU A 105 -9.31 7.16 6.14
C LEU A 105 -8.47 6.29 5.21
N ARG A 106 -8.37 6.70 3.94
CA ARG A 106 -7.58 6.01 2.93
C ARG A 106 -6.75 7.01 2.14
N VAL A 107 -5.52 6.64 1.82
CA VAL A 107 -4.57 7.50 1.11
C VAL A 107 -3.85 6.71 0.02
N ALA A 108 -3.90 7.20 -1.22
CA ALA A 108 -3.09 6.72 -2.34
C ALA A 108 -1.94 7.68 -2.61
N LEU A 109 -0.79 7.16 -3.02
CA LEU A 109 0.39 7.96 -3.32
C LEU A 109 0.68 7.99 -4.82
N VAL A 110 0.82 9.19 -5.40
CA VAL A 110 1.25 9.38 -6.79
C VAL A 110 2.73 9.04 -6.93
N THR A 111 3.55 9.47 -5.97
CA THR A 111 4.96 9.09 -5.87
C THR A 111 5.28 8.56 -4.48
N THR A 112 6.27 7.68 -4.38
CA THR A 112 6.65 7.01 -3.12
C THR A 112 8.03 7.48 -2.65
N HIS A 113 9.04 6.63 -2.69
CA HIS A 113 10.37 6.83 -2.14
C HIS A 113 11.28 7.66 -3.07
N VAL A 114 10.93 8.94 -3.26
CA VAL A 114 11.64 9.87 -4.12
C VAL A 114 12.11 11.07 -3.30
N SER A 115 13.34 11.54 -3.52
CA SER A 115 13.81 12.77 -2.88
C SER A 115 13.00 13.98 -3.37
N LEU A 116 12.70 14.94 -2.48
CA LEU A 116 11.91 16.13 -2.83
C LEU A 116 12.49 16.89 -4.04
N ARG A 117 13.81 16.93 -4.19
CA ARG A 117 14.47 17.57 -5.34
C ARG A 117 14.12 16.93 -6.68
N LYS A 118 13.86 15.62 -6.69
CA LYS A 118 13.51 14.85 -7.89
C LYS A 118 12.01 14.69 -8.09
N LEU A 119 11.22 15.19 -7.15
CA LEU A 119 9.79 14.97 -7.12
C LEU A 119 9.03 15.69 -8.25
N PRO A 120 9.20 17.02 -8.50
CA PRO A 120 8.36 17.74 -9.45
C PRO A 120 8.32 17.13 -10.84
N PRO A 121 9.44 16.72 -11.47
CA PRO A 121 9.40 16.12 -12.81
C PRO A 121 8.74 14.73 -12.85
N MET A 122 8.48 14.10 -11.71
CA MET A 122 7.78 12.83 -11.64
C MET A 122 6.25 12.99 -11.53
N ILE A 123 5.78 14.20 -11.23
CA ILE A 123 4.36 14.53 -11.21
C ILE A 123 3.94 14.84 -12.65
N THR A 124 3.38 13.84 -13.31
CA THR A 124 2.93 13.95 -14.71
C THR A 124 1.44 13.63 -14.82
N PRO A 125 0.72 14.17 -15.82
CA PRO A 125 -0.71 13.87 -16.01
C PRO A 125 -0.98 12.37 -16.12
N ASP A 126 -0.16 11.64 -16.88
CA ASP A 126 -0.32 10.19 -17.08
C ASP A 126 -0.16 9.40 -15.78
N ARG A 127 0.82 9.81 -14.94
CA ARG A 127 1.05 9.14 -13.66
C ARG A 127 -0.11 9.39 -12.70
N ILE A 128 -0.58 10.64 -12.59
CA ILE A 128 -1.73 10.99 -11.76
C ILE A 128 -2.97 10.22 -12.23
N LEU A 129 -3.27 10.27 -13.53
CA LEU A 129 -4.41 9.57 -14.12
C LEU A 129 -4.34 8.06 -13.87
N GLY A 130 -3.15 7.46 -14.02
CA GLY A 130 -2.93 6.06 -13.72
C GLY A 130 -3.23 5.71 -12.27
N VAL A 131 -2.74 6.53 -11.32
CA VAL A 131 -3.02 6.35 -9.87
C VAL A 131 -4.50 6.51 -9.56
N LEU A 132 -5.18 7.48 -10.17
CA LEU A 132 -6.63 7.68 -10.02
C LEU A 132 -7.42 6.46 -10.52
N ARG A 133 -7.04 5.89 -11.67
CA ARG A 133 -7.66 4.67 -12.23
C ARG A 133 -7.49 3.49 -11.28
N GLU A 134 -6.25 3.20 -10.85
CA GLU A 134 -5.96 2.06 -9.96
C GLU A 134 -6.57 2.25 -8.58
N THR A 135 -6.61 3.48 -8.04
CA THR A 135 -7.26 3.77 -6.76
C THR A 135 -8.77 3.57 -6.86
N SER A 136 -9.41 4.14 -7.88
CA SER A 136 -10.85 3.98 -8.10
C SER A 136 -11.22 2.51 -8.31
N LYS A 137 -10.44 1.78 -9.12
CA LYS A 137 -10.62 0.34 -9.33
C LYS A 137 -10.45 -0.45 -8.03
N GLY A 138 -9.36 -0.18 -7.27
CA GLY A 138 -9.08 -0.87 -6.02
C GLY A 138 -10.17 -0.66 -4.96
N LEU A 139 -10.73 0.56 -4.87
CA LEU A 139 -11.84 0.86 -3.96
C LEU A 139 -13.11 0.09 -4.33
N ARG A 140 -13.40 -0.06 -5.62
CA ARG A 140 -14.51 -0.92 -6.07
C ARG A 140 -14.24 -2.38 -5.76
N ASP A 141 -13.12 -2.90 -6.25
CA ASP A 141 -12.84 -4.34 -6.26
C ASP A 141 -12.58 -4.92 -4.86
N PHE A 142 -11.95 -4.12 -3.97
CA PHE A 142 -11.47 -4.61 -2.68
C PHE A 142 -12.11 -3.96 -1.45
N PHE A 143 -12.79 -2.83 -1.63
CA PHE A 143 -13.45 -2.14 -0.51
C PHE A 143 -14.98 -2.04 -0.68
N GLY A 144 -15.52 -2.54 -1.80
CA GLY A 144 -16.97 -2.53 -2.05
C GLY A 144 -17.56 -1.14 -2.27
N VAL A 145 -16.74 -0.13 -2.56
CA VAL A 145 -17.18 1.24 -2.83
C VAL A 145 -17.54 1.36 -4.31
N LEU A 146 -18.80 1.24 -4.67
CA LEU A 146 -19.24 1.18 -6.08
C LEU A 146 -18.90 2.43 -6.87
N GLU A 147 -19.02 3.61 -6.26
CA GLU A 147 -18.78 4.91 -6.89
C GLU A 147 -17.76 5.74 -6.08
N PRO A 148 -16.46 5.37 -6.11
CA PRO A 148 -15.44 6.00 -5.29
C PRO A 148 -15.27 7.49 -5.59
N ARG A 149 -15.26 8.32 -4.56
CA ARG A 149 -14.96 9.75 -4.61
C ARG A 149 -13.53 9.98 -4.14
N LEU A 150 -12.70 10.53 -5.02
CA LEU A 150 -11.28 10.75 -4.77
C LEU A 150 -11.02 12.25 -4.57
N ALA A 151 -10.40 12.62 -3.45
CA ALA A 151 -9.93 13.98 -3.19
C ALA A 151 -8.43 14.06 -3.54
N VAL A 152 -8.09 14.85 -4.55
CA VAL A 152 -6.71 14.96 -5.06
C VAL A 152 -6.02 16.15 -4.41
N CYS A 153 -4.85 15.95 -3.81
CA CYS A 153 -4.02 17.01 -3.27
C CYS A 153 -3.35 17.83 -4.38
N GLY A 154 -3.09 19.10 -4.11
CA GLY A 154 -2.06 19.85 -4.83
C GLY A 154 -0.66 19.38 -4.44
N LEU A 155 0.34 19.83 -5.17
CA LEU A 155 1.75 19.61 -4.88
C LEU A 155 2.29 20.70 -3.96
N ASN A 156 1.91 21.96 -4.28
CA ASN A 156 2.42 23.16 -3.63
C ASN A 156 1.54 23.60 -2.46
N PRO A 157 2.06 24.44 -1.54
CA PRO A 157 1.25 25.04 -0.50
C PRO A 157 0.01 25.74 -1.05
N HIS A 158 -1.11 25.66 -0.34
CA HIS A 158 -2.41 26.21 -0.74
C HIS A 158 -2.88 25.81 -2.15
N ALA A 159 -2.44 24.61 -2.62
CA ALA A 159 -2.68 24.15 -3.99
C ALA A 159 -2.23 25.18 -5.05
N GLY A 160 -1.04 25.75 -4.83
CA GLY A 160 -0.41 26.69 -5.76
C GLY A 160 -0.89 28.14 -5.67
N GLU A 161 -1.93 28.46 -4.86
CA GLU A 161 -2.51 29.81 -4.70
C GLU A 161 -2.67 30.54 -6.05
N GLY A 162 -3.38 29.91 -6.99
CA GLY A 162 -3.57 30.50 -8.32
C GLY A 162 -2.31 30.63 -9.19
N GLY A 163 -1.22 29.96 -8.81
CA GLY A 163 0.06 29.97 -9.52
C GLY A 163 1.18 30.76 -8.83
N GLU A 164 0.91 31.39 -7.67
CA GLU A 164 1.89 32.12 -6.89
C GLU A 164 2.99 31.22 -6.31
N PHE A 165 2.64 30.02 -5.87
CA PHE A 165 3.56 29.06 -5.25
C PHE A 165 3.96 27.90 -6.18
N GLY A 166 3.63 27.98 -7.45
CA GLY A 166 3.89 26.97 -8.47
C GLY A 166 2.70 26.79 -9.41
N ARG A 167 2.96 26.19 -10.55
CA ARG A 167 1.95 26.05 -11.61
C ARG A 167 1.56 24.59 -11.87
N GLU A 168 2.10 23.66 -11.12
CA GLU A 168 1.85 22.21 -11.28
C GLU A 168 0.38 21.87 -11.12
N GLU A 169 -0.35 22.58 -10.26
CA GLU A 169 -1.79 22.42 -10.07
C GLU A 169 -2.55 22.76 -11.34
N ILE A 170 -2.20 23.88 -11.99
CA ILE A 170 -2.87 24.41 -13.20
C ILE A 170 -2.47 23.60 -14.43
N GLU A 171 -1.18 23.32 -14.57
CA GLU A 171 -0.60 22.76 -15.80
C GLU A 171 -0.62 21.23 -15.85
N ILE A 172 -0.66 20.57 -14.68
CA ILE A 172 -0.49 19.12 -14.57
C ILE A 172 -1.66 18.46 -13.82
N ILE A 173 -1.95 18.89 -12.57
CA ILE A 173 -2.84 18.14 -11.68
C ILE A 173 -4.30 18.33 -12.09
N ALA A 174 -4.75 19.57 -12.31
CA ALA A 174 -6.12 19.84 -12.74
C ALA A 174 -6.43 19.19 -14.11
N PRO A 175 -5.57 19.28 -15.14
CA PRO A 175 -5.78 18.52 -16.38
C PRO A 175 -5.89 17.01 -16.19
N ALA A 176 -5.10 16.40 -15.31
CA ALA A 176 -5.19 14.97 -15.00
C ALA A 176 -6.54 14.60 -14.33
N ILE A 177 -7.03 15.45 -13.42
CA ILE A 177 -8.34 15.28 -12.79
C ILE A 177 -9.45 15.36 -13.85
N GLU A 178 -9.40 16.32 -14.77
CA GLU A 178 -10.37 16.44 -15.85
C GLU A 178 -10.37 15.24 -16.80
N LEU A 179 -9.19 14.67 -17.10
CA LEU A 179 -9.10 13.41 -17.85
C LEU A 179 -9.76 12.25 -17.09
N ALA A 180 -9.52 12.14 -15.79
CA ALA A 180 -10.15 11.12 -14.95
C ALA A 180 -11.69 11.25 -14.94
N ARG A 181 -12.21 12.48 -14.85
CA ARG A 181 -13.66 12.76 -14.91
C ARG A 181 -14.27 12.34 -16.24
N LYS A 182 -13.59 12.60 -17.35
CA LYS A 182 -14.03 12.14 -18.69
C LYS A 182 -14.10 10.62 -18.79
N GLU A 183 -13.34 9.89 -17.99
CA GLU A 183 -13.39 8.44 -17.87
C GLU A 183 -14.42 7.94 -16.82
N GLY A 184 -15.22 8.83 -16.25
CA GLY A 184 -16.23 8.50 -15.26
C GLY A 184 -15.69 8.31 -13.84
N ILE A 185 -14.43 8.67 -13.55
CA ILE A 185 -13.84 8.62 -12.21
C ILE A 185 -14.24 9.90 -11.46
N LYS A 186 -14.87 9.74 -10.29
CA LYS A 186 -15.26 10.85 -9.42
C LYS A 186 -14.04 11.38 -8.67
N ALA A 187 -13.27 12.25 -9.30
CA ALA A 187 -12.08 12.88 -8.73
C ALA A 187 -12.28 14.40 -8.63
N ASP A 188 -11.95 14.97 -7.47
CA ASP A 188 -12.06 16.40 -7.19
C ASP A 188 -10.76 16.96 -6.62
N GLY A 189 -10.48 18.23 -6.92
CA GLY A 189 -9.26 18.94 -6.53
C GLY A 189 -8.74 19.82 -7.67
N PRO A 190 -7.46 20.26 -7.62
CA PRO A 190 -6.51 20.00 -6.51
C PRO A 190 -6.86 20.74 -5.23
N TYR A 191 -6.70 20.09 -4.09
CA TYR A 191 -6.94 20.66 -2.77
C TYR A 191 -5.63 20.88 -2.01
N ALA A 192 -5.61 21.90 -1.17
CA ALA A 192 -4.47 22.14 -0.30
C ALA A 192 -4.23 20.94 0.65
N GLY A 193 -2.97 20.49 0.74
CA GLY A 193 -2.60 19.29 1.45
C GLY A 193 -2.82 19.35 2.98
N ASP A 194 -2.89 20.53 3.56
CA ASP A 194 -3.16 20.75 4.98
C ASP A 194 -4.65 20.69 5.35
N THR A 195 -5.56 20.89 4.38
CA THR A 195 -7.01 20.97 4.62
C THR A 195 -7.82 19.82 4.04
N VAL A 196 -7.28 19.07 3.09
CA VAL A 196 -7.95 17.96 2.39
C VAL A 196 -8.49 16.88 3.33
N TRP A 197 -7.86 16.68 4.47
CA TRP A 197 -8.14 15.62 5.46
C TRP A 197 -9.54 15.66 6.08
N LYS A 198 -10.22 16.80 5.98
CA LYS A 198 -11.59 17.00 6.48
C LYS A 198 -12.66 16.86 5.39
N ARG A 199 -12.25 16.54 4.16
CA ARG A 199 -13.20 16.44 3.05
C ARG A 199 -13.90 15.08 3.03
N PRO A 200 -15.19 15.04 2.73
CA PRO A 200 -15.93 13.80 2.55
C PRO A 200 -15.49 13.12 1.24
N CYS A 201 -14.63 12.12 1.33
CA CYS A 201 -14.15 11.31 0.20
C CYS A 201 -13.91 9.87 0.63
N ASP A 202 -13.74 8.98 -0.33
CA ASP A 202 -13.46 7.57 -0.09
C ASP A 202 -11.96 7.28 -0.06
N ALA A 203 -11.15 8.13 -0.73
CA ALA A 203 -9.70 8.18 -0.57
C ALA A 203 -9.13 9.55 -0.94
N ILE A 204 -8.03 9.92 -0.29
CA ILE A 204 -7.19 11.06 -0.62
C ILE A 204 -6.07 10.58 -1.54
N VAL A 205 -5.78 11.33 -2.60
CA VAL A 205 -4.66 11.06 -3.50
C VAL A 205 -3.58 12.11 -3.27
N ALA A 206 -2.51 11.72 -2.59
CA ALA A 206 -1.39 12.59 -2.24
C ALA A 206 -0.29 12.52 -3.32
N MET A 207 0.35 13.67 -3.59
CA MET A 207 1.37 13.76 -4.62
C MET A 207 2.67 13.07 -4.20
N TYR A 208 3.00 13.07 -2.91
CA TYR A 208 4.24 12.47 -2.41
C TYR A 208 4.07 11.85 -1.02
N HIS A 209 5.08 11.06 -0.65
CA HIS A 209 5.08 10.20 0.51
C HIS A 209 4.69 10.93 1.81
N ASP A 210 5.43 11.98 2.22
CA ASP A 210 5.19 12.61 3.53
C ASP A 210 3.93 13.47 3.56
N GLN A 211 3.45 13.95 2.40
CA GLN A 211 2.15 14.61 2.31
C GLN A 211 1.01 13.67 2.70
N GLY A 212 1.10 12.40 2.30
CA GLY A 212 0.10 11.38 2.63
C GLY A 212 0.34 10.73 3.97
N LEU A 213 1.58 10.29 4.24
CA LEU A 213 1.86 9.43 5.39
C LEU A 213 2.05 10.18 6.70
N GLY A 214 2.52 11.42 6.67
CA GLY A 214 2.63 12.23 7.88
C GLY A 214 1.29 12.31 8.63
N PRO A 215 0.24 12.82 8.00
CA PRO A 215 -1.08 12.93 8.63
C PRO A 215 -1.71 11.58 9.00
N ILE A 216 -1.70 10.59 8.08
CA ILE A 216 -2.38 9.33 8.38
C ILE A 216 -1.73 8.58 9.55
N LYS A 217 -0.38 8.57 9.63
CA LYS A 217 0.32 7.94 10.75
C LYS A 217 0.16 8.68 12.07
N ALA A 218 0.07 10.02 12.02
CA ALA A 218 -0.18 10.81 13.22
C ALA A 218 -1.57 10.56 13.79
N MET A 219 -2.57 10.33 12.93
CA MET A 219 -3.95 10.04 13.34
C MET A 219 -4.19 8.55 13.61
N HIS A 220 -3.52 7.66 12.90
CA HIS A 220 -3.73 6.22 12.91
C HIS A 220 -2.40 5.47 12.83
N PRO A 221 -1.74 5.20 13.97
CA PRO A 221 -0.46 4.49 14.01
C PRO A 221 -0.53 3.06 13.46
N ASP A 222 -1.72 2.47 13.42
CA ASP A 222 -2.04 1.13 12.95
C ASP A 222 -2.46 1.08 11.48
N ALA A 223 -2.24 2.17 10.72
CA ALA A 223 -2.55 2.21 9.30
C ALA A 223 -1.88 1.05 8.53
N VAL A 224 -2.67 0.37 7.72
CA VAL A 224 -2.22 -0.80 6.95
C VAL A 224 -1.76 -0.36 5.57
N ASN A 225 -0.57 -0.81 5.18
CA ASN A 225 -0.06 -0.63 3.83
C ASN A 225 -0.69 -1.66 2.89
N VAL A 226 -1.25 -1.19 1.80
CA VAL A 226 -1.89 -1.98 0.73
C VAL A 226 -1.18 -1.69 -0.59
N THR A 227 -1.02 -2.69 -1.43
CA THR A 227 -0.57 -2.47 -2.81
C THR A 227 -1.74 -2.69 -3.76
N LEU A 228 -2.25 -1.60 -4.37
CA LEU A 228 -3.25 -1.69 -5.43
C LEU A 228 -2.60 -1.96 -6.79
N GLY A 229 -3.40 -2.40 -7.77
CA GLY A 229 -2.94 -2.76 -9.11
C GLY A 229 -2.47 -4.20 -9.26
N LEU A 230 -2.19 -4.91 -8.16
CA LEU A 230 -1.87 -6.34 -8.20
C LEU A 230 -3.10 -7.20 -8.53
N PRO A 231 -2.93 -8.39 -9.15
CA PRO A 231 -4.06 -9.28 -9.48
C PRO A 231 -4.70 -9.95 -8.25
N PHE A 232 -4.11 -9.78 -7.08
CA PHE A 232 -4.55 -10.31 -5.79
C PHE A 232 -4.45 -9.26 -4.69
N VAL A 233 -5.09 -9.52 -3.54
CA VAL A 233 -4.98 -8.67 -2.35
C VAL A 233 -3.59 -8.80 -1.74
N ARG A 234 -2.95 -7.64 -1.46
CA ARG A 234 -1.71 -7.60 -0.68
C ARG A 234 -1.79 -6.53 0.38
N THR A 235 -1.57 -6.94 1.63
CA THR A 235 -1.44 -6.03 2.78
C THR A 235 -0.14 -6.26 3.54
N SER A 236 0.26 -5.30 4.32
CA SER A 236 1.38 -5.44 5.27
C SER A 236 1.26 -4.44 6.41
N PRO A 237 1.83 -4.73 7.59
CA PRO A 237 2.09 -3.70 8.59
C PRO A 237 3.04 -2.64 8.03
N ASP A 238 2.96 -1.43 8.57
CA ASP A 238 3.75 -0.29 8.13
C ASP A 238 4.91 0.02 9.10
N HIS A 239 5.62 -1.03 9.53
CA HIS A 239 6.87 -0.93 10.30
C HIS A 239 7.99 -1.73 9.62
N GLY A 240 9.23 -1.45 10.01
CA GLY A 240 10.42 -2.15 9.52
C GLY A 240 10.71 -3.44 10.27
N THR A 241 11.89 -4.00 10.03
CA THR A 241 12.37 -5.25 10.64
C THR A 241 12.68 -5.12 12.12
N ALA A 242 12.92 -3.92 12.65
CA ALA A 242 13.21 -3.62 14.05
C ALA A 242 14.17 -4.64 14.69
N PHE A 243 15.38 -4.75 14.11
CA PHE A 243 16.39 -5.73 14.54
C PHE A 243 16.84 -5.55 15.99
N ASP A 244 16.72 -4.33 16.53
CA ASP A 244 17.09 -3.94 17.90
C ASP A 244 16.23 -4.61 18.96
N ILE A 245 14.98 -4.95 18.66
CA ILE A 245 14.05 -5.61 19.59
C ILE A 245 13.67 -7.04 19.16
N ALA A 246 14.24 -7.52 18.06
CA ALA A 246 13.93 -8.85 17.54
C ALA A 246 14.29 -9.96 18.53
N GLY A 247 13.37 -10.92 18.74
CA GLY A 247 13.56 -12.05 19.65
C GLY A 247 13.41 -11.72 21.14
N GLN A 248 13.08 -10.47 21.50
CA GLN A 248 12.88 -10.08 22.91
C GLN A 248 11.44 -10.31 23.40
N GLY A 249 10.51 -10.68 22.53
CA GLY A 249 9.12 -10.91 22.91
C GLY A 249 8.32 -9.62 23.16
N VAL A 250 8.86 -8.44 22.83
CA VAL A 250 8.23 -7.14 23.11
C VAL A 250 7.59 -6.48 21.87
N ALA A 251 7.81 -7.04 20.67
CA ALA A 251 7.25 -6.48 19.44
C ALA A 251 5.73 -6.45 19.48
N ASP A 252 5.14 -5.32 19.07
CA ASP A 252 3.69 -5.15 18.96
C ASP A 252 3.15 -5.86 17.71
N ALA A 253 2.19 -6.75 17.91
CA ALA A 253 1.52 -7.47 16.82
C ALA A 253 0.29 -6.73 16.27
N GLY A 254 -0.14 -5.63 16.88
CA GLY A 254 -1.31 -4.85 16.46
C GLY A 254 -1.34 -4.53 14.99
N PRO A 255 -0.26 -3.94 14.40
CA PRO A 255 -0.20 -3.67 12.97
C PRO A 255 -0.31 -4.92 12.07
N MET A 256 0.24 -6.06 12.49
CA MET A 256 0.11 -7.33 11.75
C MET A 256 -1.32 -7.86 11.82
N ILE A 257 -1.96 -7.79 12.99
CA ILE A 257 -3.37 -8.16 13.18
C ILE A 257 -4.26 -7.28 12.29
N ALA A 258 -4.02 -5.97 12.26
CA ALA A 258 -4.74 -5.04 11.39
C ALA A 258 -4.56 -5.40 9.90
N ALA A 259 -3.34 -5.71 9.48
CA ALA A 259 -3.04 -6.12 8.11
C ALA A 259 -3.77 -7.43 7.72
N ILE A 260 -3.83 -8.42 8.61
CA ILE A 260 -4.55 -9.67 8.38
C ILE A 260 -6.07 -9.41 8.28
N ARG A 261 -6.64 -8.63 9.21
CA ARG A 261 -8.08 -8.30 9.21
C ARG A 261 -8.48 -7.59 7.93
N LEU A 262 -7.71 -6.59 7.53
CA LEU A 262 -7.98 -5.86 6.28
C LEU A 262 -7.86 -6.79 5.05
N ALA A 263 -6.87 -7.68 4.99
CA ALA A 263 -6.76 -8.65 3.89
C ALA A 263 -7.99 -9.54 3.78
N ILE A 264 -8.52 -10.01 4.91
CA ILE A 264 -9.74 -10.83 4.95
C ILE A 264 -10.94 -10.03 4.41
N GLU A 265 -11.12 -8.79 4.87
CA GLU A 265 -12.21 -7.90 4.43
C GLU A 265 -12.13 -7.64 2.92
N MET A 266 -10.94 -7.28 2.42
CA MET A 266 -10.71 -7.03 0.99
C MET A 266 -10.97 -8.27 0.12
N CYS A 267 -10.56 -9.46 0.56
CA CYS A 267 -10.81 -10.71 -0.15
C CYS A 267 -12.31 -11.05 -0.19
N ARG A 268 -13.05 -10.75 0.87
CA ARG A 268 -14.52 -10.93 0.93
C ARG A 268 -15.23 -9.98 -0.02
N ALA A 269 -14.88 -8.70 0.00
CA ALA A 269 -15.45 -7.70 -0.90
C ALA A 269 -15.27 -8.10 -2.37
N LYS A 270 -14.06 -8.55 -2.75
CA LYS A 270 -13.76 -9.03 -4.11
C LYS A 270 -14.65 -10.21 -4.52
N ARG A 271 -14.91 -11.17 -3.62
CA ARG A 271 -15.77 -12.33 -3.92
C ARG A 271 -17.23 -11.97 -4.11
N THR A 272 -17.71 -10.91 -3.48
CA THR A 272 -19.10 -10.45 -3.60
C THR A 272 -19.40 -9.81 -4.95
N LEU A 273 -18.36 -9.38 -5.66
CA LEU A 273 -18.46 -8.71 -6.97
C LEU A 273 -18.30 -9.67 -8.16
N LEU A 274 -17.92 -10.93 -7.91
CA LEU A 274 -17.80 -12.03 -8.89
C LEU A 274 -19.01 -12.93 -8.87
#